data_624f4cf495b48ebbfca645da870b16d9
#
_entry.id   624f4cf495b48ebbfca645da870b16d9
#
_cell.length_a   1.000
_cell.length_b   1.000
_cell.length_c   1.000
_cell.angle_alpha   90.00
_cell.angle_beta   90.00
_cell.angle_gamma   90.00
#
_symmetry.space_group_name_H-M   'P 1'
#
loop_
_entity.id
_entity.type
_entity.pdbx_description
1 polymer ?
#
loop_
_entity_poly.entity_id
_entity_poly.type
_entity_poly.pdbx_seq_one_letter_code
_entity_poly.pdbx_strand_id
1 'polypeptide(L)'
;NPVQTEVLYRTALDYAGLTGKETVVDAYCGTGTIGIFASRNAARVIGVENNRDAVRDAISNAKANRADNVRFYTADASDFLQDMAKAGEHADVIILDPPRAGSDERFLSAVTAVGPERVVYVSCNPETLARDLGYLTRHGYRVTRIQPVDMFPHTEHIETVVALTRTDGKS
;
A
#
# COMPACT_ATOMS: atom_id res chain seq x y z
N ASN A 1 -0.82 14.18 14.31
CA ASN A 1 -0.19 13.70 15.56
C ASN A 1 0.92 12.70 15.21
N PRO A 2 2.19 13.05 15.45
CA PRO A 2 3.31 12.18 15.08
C PRO A 2 3.26 10.79 15.73
N VAL A 3 2.79 10.69 16.96
CA VAL A 3 2.70 9.41 17.66
C VAL A 3 1.69 8.49 16.98
N GLN A 4 0.53 9.03 16.60
CA GLN A 4 -0.52 8.24 15.95
C GLN A 4 -0.14 7.90 14.51
N THR A 5 0.59 8.78 13.84
CA THR A 5 1.11 8.47 12.49
C THR A 5 2.09 7.29 12.57
N GLU A 6 2.93 7.26 13.60
CA GLU A 6 3.84 6.14 13.80
C GLU A 6 3.08 4.84 14.08
N VAL A 7 2.03 4.89 14.89
CA VAL A 7 1.17 3.72 15.16
C VAL A 7 0.54 3.22 13.86
N LEU A 8 0.05 4.15 13.04
CA LEU A 8 -0.57 3.81 11.75
C LEU A 8 0.41 3.05 10.85
N TYR A 9 1.61 3.59 10.67
CA TYR A 9 2.62 2.97 9.80
C TYR A 9 3.11 1.64 10.36
N ARG A 10 3.31 1.57 11.68
CA ARG A 10 3.72 0.32 12.32
C ARG A 10 2.66 -0.76 12.14
N THR A 11 1.38 -0.41 12.27
CA THR A 11 0.29 -1.35 12.04
C THR A 11 0.29 -1.84 10.60
N ALA A 12 0.44 -0.92 9.64
CA ALA A 12 0.48 -1.30 8.23
C ALA A 12 1.64 -2.25 7.93
N LEU A 13 2.82 -1.99 8.49
CA LEU A 13 3.99 -2.84 8.27
C LEU A 13 3.85 -4.19 8.96
N ASP A 14 3.23 -4.23 10.14
CA ASP A 14 2.92 -5.48 10.81
C ASP A 14 1.98 -6.34 9.94
N TYR A 15 0.98 -5.71 9.35
CA TYR A 15 0.02 -6.40 8.49
C TYR A 15 0.65 -6.87 7.18
N ALA A 16 1.69 -6.19 6.72
CA ALA A 16 2.42 -6.61 5.52
C ALA A 16 3.18 -7.92 5.72
N GLY A 17 3.56 -8.24 6.97
CA GLY A 17 4.19 -9.51 7.30
C GLY A 17 5.50 -9.76 6.60
N LEU A 18 6.36 -8.76 6.52
CA LEU A 18 7.59 -8.83 5.73
C LEU A 18 8.65 -9.68 6.40
N THR A 19 9.35 -10.49 5.60
CA THR A 19 10.37 -11.44 6.08
C THR A 19 11.77 -11.15 5.52
N GLY A 20 11.90 -10.12 4.68
CA GLY A 20 13.14 -9.78 4.01
C GLY A 20 13.23 -10.30 2.57
N LYS A 21 12.25 -11.05 2.13
CA LYS A 21 12.27 -11.68 0.80
C LYS A 21 11.30 -11.06 -0.20
N GLU A 22 10.40 -10.20 0.28
CA GLU A 22 9.29 -9.72 -0.54
C GLU A 22 9.68 -8.59 -1.47
N THR A 23 9.00 -8.55 -2.62
CA THR A 23 8.87 -7.36 -3.45
C THR A 23 7.59 -6.67 -3.03
N VAL A 24 7.69 -5.42 -2.60
CA VAL A 24 6.57 -4.62 -2.10
C VAL A 24 6.32 -3.48 -3.07
N VAL A 25 5.06 -3.26 -3.43
CA VAL A 25 4.66 -2.04 -4.14
C VAL A 25 3.92 -1.14 -3.16
N ASP A 26 4.38 0.10 -3.06
CA ASP A 26 3.75 1.15 -2.26
C ASP A 26 3.00 2.05 -3.24
N ALA A 27 1.73 1.79 -3.44
CA ALA A 27 0.89 2.55 -4.36
C ALA A 27 0.37 3.80 -3.67
N TYR A 28 0.35 4.92 -4.39
CA TYR A 28 0.05 6.25 -3.84
C TYR A 28 1.08 6.62 -2.76
N CYS A 29 2.35 6.43 -3.06
CA CYS A 29 3.38 6.45 -2.02
C CYS A 29 3.68 7.84 -1.45
N GLY A 30 3.23 8.91 -2.08
CA GLY A 30 3.50 10.27 -1.61
C GLY A 30 5.00 10.50 -1.46
N THR A 31 5.42 10.95 -0.28
CA THR A 31 6.84 11.22 0.00
C THR A 31 7.62 9.99 0.42
N GLY A 32 7.00 8.81 0.33
CA GLY A 32 7.69 7.52 0.44
C GLY A 32 7.87 6.96 1.84
N THR A 33 7.21 7.52 2.84
CA THR A 33 7.46 7.16 4.25
C THR A 33 7.22 5.67 4.51
N ILE A 34 6.06 5.15 4.12
CA ILE A 34 5.74 3.74 4.36
C ILE A 34 6.71 2.83 3.62
N GLY A 35 6.98 3.13 2.34
CA GLY A 35 7.89 2.32 1.54
C GLY A 35 9.31 2.30 2.08
N ILE A 36 9.78 3.42 2.58
CA ILE A 36 11.12 3.51 3.17
C ILE A 36 11.20 2.65 4.43
N PHE A 37 10.17 2.70 5.30
CA PHE A 37 10.16 1.83 6.48
C PHE A 37 10.03 0.36 6.08
N ALA A 38 9.21 0.05 5.09
CA ALA A 38 9.04 -1.32 4.59
C ALA A 38 10.36 -1.88 4.05
N SER A 39 11.20 -1.03 3.47
CA SER A 39 12.44 -1.45 2.83
C SER A 39 13.40 -2.15 3.78
N ARG A 40 13.28 -1.88 5.07
CA ARG A 40 14.14 -2.50 6.09
C ARG A 40 13.89 -4.00 6.23
N ASN A 41 12.72 -4.46 5.84
CA ASN A 41 12.33 -5.86 5.99
C ASN A 41 11.77 -6.44 4.69
N ALA A 42 12.16 -5.88 3.55
CA ALA A 42 11.76 -6.37 2.23
C ALA A 42 13.00 -6.55 1.36
N ALA A 43 12.89 -7.38 0.34
CA ALA A 43 13.97 -7.52 -0.65
C ALA A 43 14.08 -6.23 -1.47
N ARG A 44 12.93 -5.71 -1.91
CA ARG A 44 12.88 -4.43 -2.61
C ARG A 44 11.51 -3.80 -2.49
N VAL A 45 11.49 -2.48 -2.63
CA VAL A 45 10.24 -1.70 -2.60
C VAL A 45 10.16 -0.85 -3.85
N ILE A 46 8.99 -0.80 -4.44
CA ILE A 46 8.67 0.04 -5.58
C ILE A 46 7.59 1.03 -5.15
N GLY A 47 7.92 2.30 -5.11
CA GLY A 47 6.96 3.37 -4.79
C GLY A 47 6.41 4.00 -6.06
N VAL A 48 5.11 4.17 -6.13
CA VAL A 48 4.44 4.76 -7.29
C VAL A 48 3.60 5.94 -6.85
N GLU A 49 3.82 7.08 -7.48
CA GLU A 49 3.15 8.34 -7.14
C GLU A 49 3.04 9.20 -8.40
N ASN A 50 1.89 9.83 -8.62
CA ASN A 50 1.71 10.66 -9.81
C ASN A 50 2.19 12.10 -9.63
N ASN A 51 2.44 12.55 -8.41
CA ASN A 51 2.92 13.90 -8.14
C ASN A 51 4.44 13.92 -8.20
N ARG A 52 4.99 14.63 -9.20
CA ARG A 52 6.43 14.66 -9.44
C ARG A 52 7.22 15.22 -8.25
N ASP A 53 6.67 16.24 -7.58
CA ASP A 53 7.35 16.85 -6.43
C ASP A 53 7.41 15.89 -5.25
N ALA A 54 6.34 15.14 -5.02
CA ALA A 54 6.33 14.12 -3.97
C ALA A 54 7.35 13.03 -4.26
N VAL A 55 7.47 12.60 -5.52
CA VAL A 55 8.48 11.60 -5.91
C VAL A 55 9.88 12.11 -5.67
N ARG A 56 10.13 13.38 -6.00
CA ARG A 56 11.45 14.00 -5.73
C ARG A 56 11.78 13.96 -4.24
N ASP A 57 10.81 14.30 -3.40
CA ASP A 57 10.97 14.27 -1.95
C ASP A 57 11.18 12.84 -1.46
N ALA A 58 10.46 11.88 -2.04
CA ALA A 58 10.62 10.46 -1.69
C ALA A 58 12.04 9.98 -1.97
N ILE A 59 12.60 10.33 -3.13
CA ILE A 59 13.96 9.96 -3.48
C ILE A 59 14.96 10.55 -2.48
N SER A 60 14.78 11.83 -2.13
CA SER A 60 15.61 12.49 -1.12
C SER A 60 15.51 11.79 0.24
N ASN A 61 14.28 11.48 0.65
CA ASN A 61 14.02 10.80 1.92
C ASN A 61 14.66 9.42 1.96
N ALA A 62 14.60 8.68 0.87
CA ALA A 62 15.21 7.36 0.79
C ALA A 62 16.74 7.46 0.94
N LYS A 63 17.37 8.44 0.29
CA LYS A 63 18.80 8.65 0.43
C LYS A 63 19.18 9.01 1.86
N ALA A 64 18.40 9.91 2.49
CA ALA A 64 18.67 10.33 3.86
C ALA A 64 18.55 9.17 4.84
N ASN A 65 17.72 8.18 4.55
CA ASN A 65 17.51 7.01 5.39
C ASN A 65 18.33 5.79 4.92
N ARG A 66 19.19 5.95 3.94
CA ARG A 66 20.01 4.88 3.38
C ARG A 66 19.18 3.68 2.91
N ALA A 67 18.01 3.96 2.35
CA ALA A 67 17.13 2.93 1.82
C ALA A 67 17.52 2.64 0.36
N ASP A 68 18.49 1.76 0.16
CA ASP A 68 19.09 1.51 -1.14
C ASP A 68 18.25 0.59 -2.03
N ASN A 69 17.29 -0.11 -1.46
CA ASN A 69 16.45 -1.08 -2.15
C ASN A 69 15.06 -0.54 -2.48
N VAL A 70 14.89 0.78 -2.47
CA VAL A 70 13.64 1.43 -2.86
C VAL A 70 13.85 2.16 -4.19
N ARG A 71 12.89 2.03 -5.09
CA ARG A 71 12.83 2.81 -6.34
C ARG A 71 11.49 3.49 -6.43
N PHE A 72 11.49 4.76 -6.83
CA PHE A 72 10.27 5.55 -6.97
C PHE A 72 10.03 5.89 -8.43
N TYR A 73 8.75 5.84 -8.83
CA TYR A 73 8.33 6.13 -10.19
C TYR A 73 7.21 7.16 -10.18
N THR A 74 7.34 8.19 -11.01
CA THR A 74 6.26 9.13 -11.26
C THR A 74 5.33 8.51 -12.29
N ALA A 75 4.17 8.05 -11.86
CA ALA A 75 3.24 7.37 -12.75
C ALA A 75 1.85 7.32 -12.12
N ASP A 76 0.86 7.10 -12.96
CA ASP A 76 -0.48 6.72 -12.51
C ASP A 76 -0.40 5.29 -11.96
N ALA A 77 -0.93 5.08 -10.76
CA ALA A 77 -0.81 3.78 -10.10
C ALA A 77 -1.51 2.66 -10.87
N SER A 78 -2.66 2.95 -11.48
CA SER A 78 -3.38 1.96 -12.29
C SER A 78 -2.57 1.54 -13.51
N ASP A 79 -2.03 2.53 -14.22
CA ASP A 79 -1.19 2.26 -15.41
C ASP A 79 0.02 1.43 -15.03
N PHE A 80 0.68 1.81 -13.94
CA PHE A 80 1.89 1.13 -13.50
C PHE A 80 1.63 -0.34 -13.17
N LEU A 81 0.57 -0.61 -12.40
CA LEU A 81 0.23 -1.97 -12.03
C LEU A 81 -0.25 -2.79 -13.22
N GLN A 82 -0.98 -2.17 -14.15
CA GLN A 82 -1.40 -2.86 -15.37
C GLN A 82 -0.18 -3.27 -16.20
N ASP A 83 0.81 -2.39 -16.30
CA ASP A 83 2.03 -2.71 -17.04
C ASP A 83 2.82 -3.83 -16.36
N MET A 84 2.89 -3.81 -15.02
CA MET A 84 3.51 -4.90 -14.28
C MET A 84 2.82 -6.25 -14.59
N ALA A 85 1.50 -6.26 -14.54
CA ALA A 85 0.74 -7.48 -14.79
C ALA A 85 0.97 -8.01 -16.21
N LYS A 86 0.97 -7.12 -17.20
CA LYS A 86 1.20 -7.49 -18.60
C LYS A 86 2.60 -8.02 -18.81
N ALA A 87 3.58 -7.47 -18.09
CA ALA A 87 4.97 -7.93 -18.20
C ALA A 87 5.23 -9.21 -17.41
N GLY A 88 4.24 -9.70 -16.66
CA GLY A 88 4.43 -10.88 -15.83
C GLY A 88 5.29 -10.62 -14.60
N GLU A 89 5.45 -9.36 -14.22
CA GLU A 89 6.21 -9.00 -13.04
C GLU A 89 5.41 -9.28 -11.77
N HIS A 90 6.11 -9.73 -10.74
CA HIS A 90 5.49 -10.17 -9.50
C HIS A 90 5.68 -9.15 -8.39
N ALA A 91 4.67 -9.01 -7.55
CA ALA A 91 4.77 -8.32 -6.27
C ALA A 91 4.14 -9.22 -5.21
N ASP A 92 4.80 -9.35 -4.08
CA ASP A 92 4.30 -10.19 -2.97
C ASP A 92 3.30 -9.45 -2.10
N VAL A 93 3.50 -8.16 -1.93
CA VAL A 93 2.65 -7.30 -1.10
C VAL A 93 2.43 -5.99 -1.83
N ILE A 94 1.18 -5.53 -1.85
CA ILE A 94 0.86 -4.17 -2.28
C ILE A 94 0.27 -3.45 -1.09
N ILE A 95 0.87 -2.32 -0.74
CA ILE A 95 0.35 -1.41 0.28
C ILE A 95 -0.30 -0.26 -0.46
N LEU A 96 -1.54 0.04 -0.16
CA LEU A 96 -2.22 1.16 -0.79
C LEU A 96 -2.79 2.13 0.23
N ASP A 97 -2.53 3.40 -0.02
CA ASP A 97 -2.99 4.50 0.80
C ASP A 97 -3.67 5.50 -0.15
N PRO A 98 -4.86 5.15 -0.67
CA PRO A 98 -5.48 5.95 -1.72
C PRO A 98 -6.03 7.27 -1.16
N PRO A 99 -6.34 8.24 -2.04
CA PRO A 99 -6.96 9.48 -1.60
C PRO A 99 -8.34 9.24 -1.00
N ARG A 100 -8.91 10.27 -0.39
CA ARG A 100 -10.18 10.19 0.32
C ARG A 100 -11.32 9.60 -0.51
N ALA A 101 -11.31 9.82 -1.81
CA ALA A 101 -12.29 9.24 -2.73
C ALA A 101 -12.16 7.72 -2.86
N GLY A 102 -11.12 7.13 -2.32
CA GLY A 102 -10.84 5.72 -2.43
C GLY A 102 -10.20 5.38 -3.76
N SER A 103 -10.14 4.10 -4.06
CA SER A 103 -9.63 3.59 -5.34
C SER A 103 -10.79 3.43 -6.32
N ASP A 104 -10.47 3.40 -7.61
CA ASP A 104 -11.47 3.08 -8.61
C ASP A 104 -11.33 1.62 -9.04
N GLU A 105 -12.30 1.12 -9.82
CA GLU A 105 -12.28 -0.28 -10.26
C GLU A 105 -11.08 -0.57 -11.14
N ARG A 106 -10.64 0.39 -11.93
CA ARG A 106 -9.49 0.22 -12.80
C ARG A 106 -8.23 -0.08 -11.98
N PHE A 107 -8.04 0.66 -10.89
CA PHE A 107 -6.92 0.43 -9.99
C PHE A 107 -7.04 -0.91 -9.27
N LEU A 108 -8.22 -1.20 -8.71
CA LEU A 108 -8.43 -2.45 -7.98
C LEU A 108 -8.29 -3.66 -8.90
N SER A 109 -8.76 -3.55 -10.14
CA SER A 109 -8.57 -4.59 -11.14
C SER A 109 -7.08 -4.82 -11.42
N ALA A 110 -6.30 -3.74 -11.49
CA ALA A 110 -4.86 -3.84 -11.70
C ALA A 110 -4.16 -4.53 -10.52
N VAL A 111 -4.58 -4.22 -9.29
CA VAL A 111 -4.07 -4.89 -8.08
C VAL A 111 -4.31 -6.40 -8.18
N THR A 112 -5.54 -6.81 -8.49
CA THR A 112 -5.87 -8.23 -8.59
C THR A 112 -5.16 -8.90 -9.75
N ALA A 113 -4.89 -8.18 -10.84
CA ALA A 113 -4.16 -8.72 -11.98
C ALA A 113 -2.69 -8.99 -11.64
N VAL A 114 -2.06 -8.13 -10.87
CA VAL A 114 -0.71 -8.41 -10.34
C VAL A 114 -0.77 -9.60 -9.39
N GLY A 115 -1.83 -9.70 -8.60
CA GLY A 115 -2.11 -10.85 -7.76
C GLY A 115 -1.17 -11.01 -6.58
N PRO A 116 -0.89 -9.96 -5.81
CA PRO A 116 -0.02 -10.12 -4.65
C PRO A 116 -0.64 -11.09 -3.65
N GLU A 117 0.21 -11.72 -2.85
CA GLU A 117 -0.27 -12.63 -1.81
C GLU A 117 -1.01 -11.88 -0.72
N ARG A 118 -0.57 -10.67 -0.41
CA ARG A 118 -1.20 -9.81 0.59
C ARG A 118 -1.40 -8.40 0.09
N VAL A 119 -2.49 -7.79 0.54
CA VAL A 119 -2.79 -6.38 0.30
C VAL A 119 -2.98 -5.71 1.66
N VAL A 120 -2.33 -4.58 1.87
CA VAL A 120 -2.54 -3.75 3.05
C VAL A 120 -3.18 -2.45 2.58
N TYR A 121 -4.38 -2.18 3.07
CA TYR A 121 -5.15 -1.00 2.67
C TYR A 121 -5.20 -0.03 3.85
N VAL A 122 -4.70 1.17 3.65
CA VAL A 122 -4.77 2.25 4.65
C VAL A 122 -5.83 3.23 4.18
N SER A 123 -6.91 3.38 4.93
CA SER A 123 -8.07 4.16 4.51
C SER A 123 -8.35 5.32 5.46
N CYS A 124 -8.68 6.47 4.90
CA CYS A 124 -9.17 7.62 5.67
C CYS A 124 -10.69 7.80 5.55
N ASN A 125 -11.37 6.92 4.81
CA ASN A 125 -12.82 7.07 4.54
C ASN A 125 -13.50 5.71 4.63
N PRO A 126 -14.34 5.47 5.66
CA PRO A 126 -14.97 4.14 5.83
C PRO A 126 -15.93 3.77 4.71
N GLU A 127 -16.56 4.74 4.06
CA GLU A 127 -17.51 4.43 2.99
C GLU A 127 -16.80 3.89 1.74
N THR A 128 -15.73 4.57 1.31
CA THR A 128 -14.97 4.11 0.17
C THR A 128 -14.18 2.84 0.49
N LEU A 129 -13.74 2.68 1.74
CA LEU A 129 -13.11 1.45 2.18
C LEU A 129 -14.06 0.26 2.02
N ALA A 130 -15.30 0.38 2.51
CA ALA A 130 -16.28 -0.70 2.41
C ALA A 130 -16.53 -1.08 0.94
N ARG A 131 -16.65 -0.09 0.06
CA ARG A 131 -16.83 -0.30 -1.37
C ARG A 131 -15.65 -1.07 -1.97
N ASP A 132 -14.44 -0.63 -1.66
CA ASP A 132 -13.22 -1.21 -2.23
C ASP A 132 -12.96 -2.61 -1.67
N LEU A 133 -13.23 -2.85 -0.39
CA LEU A 133 -13.15 -4.18 0.19
C LEU A 133 -14.16 -5.13 -0.46
N GLY A 134 -15.36 -4.62 -0.77
CA GLY A 134 -16.36 -5.40 -1.49
C GLY A 134 -15.85 -5.87 -2.84
N TYR A 135 -15.15 -5.00 -3.56
CA TYR A 135 -14.55 -5.38 -4.84
C TYR A 135 -13.48 -6.46 -4.63
N LEU A 136 -12.54 -6.22 -3.72
CA LEU A 136 -11.41 -7.14 -3.52
C LEU A 136 -11.88 -8.51 -3.03
N THR A 137 -12.91 -8.55 -2.17
CA THR A 137 -13.42 -9.83 -1.66
C THR A 137 -14.17 -10.62 -2.73
N ARG A 138 -14.72 -9.95 -3.73
CA ARG A 138 -15.33 -10.63 -4.87
C ARG A 138 -14.30 -11.06 -5.91
N HIS A 139 -13.05 -10.64 -5.78
CA HIS A 139 -12.02 -10.87 -6.79
C HIS A 139 -10.78 -11.59 -6.21
N GLY A 140 -11.02 -12.52 -5.30
CA GLY A 140 -9.98 -13.45 -4.88
C GLY A 140 -9.23 -13.07 -3.61
N TYR A 141 -9.75 -12.16 -2.81
CA TYR A 141 -9.13 -11.75 -1.55
C TYR A 141 -10.11 -11.89 -0.40
N ARG A 142 -9.59 -12.10 0.80
CA ARG A 142 -10.39 -12.10 2.02
C ARG A 142 -9.74 -11.20 3.05
N VAL A 143 -10.56 -10.53 3.84
CA VAL A 143 -10.08 -9.68 4.93
C VAL A 143 -9.64 -10.58 6.09
N THR A 144 -8.44 -10.37 6.57
CA THR A 144 -7.90 -11.16 7.68
C THR A 144 -7.74 -10.36 8.95
N ARG A 145 -7.51 -9.04 8.85
CA ARG A 145 -7.34 -8.18 10.01
C ARG A 145 -7.84 -6.78 9.70
N ILE A 146 -8.41 -6.10 10.68
CA ILE A 146 -8.84 -4.71 10.59
C ILE A 146 -8.45 -4.00 11.88
N GLN A 147 -7.84 -2.82 11.77
CA GLN A 147 -7.45 -2.03 12.91
C GLN A 147 -7.75 -0.55 12.67
N PRO A 148 -8.75 0.03 13.36
CA PRO A 148 -8.91 1.49 13.34
C PRO A 148 -7.80 2.16 14.15
N VAL A 149 -7.34 3.29 13.70
CA VAL A 149 -6.34 4.10 14.39
C VAL A 149 -6.88 5.52 14.51
N ASP A 150 -7.07 5.97 15.75
CA ASP A 150 -7.59 7.31 16.02
C ASP A 150 -6.46 8.32 15.87
N MET A 151 -6.51 9.11 14.79
CA MET A 151 -5.42 10.03 14.44
C MET A 151 -5.48 11.33 15.23
N PHE A 152 -6.68 11.75 15.62
CA PHE A 152 -6.89 13.01 16.32
C PHE A 152 -7.86 12.78 17.46
N PRO A 153 -7.36 12.63 18.71
CA PRO A 153 -8.24 12.48 19.87
C PRO A 153 -9.29 13.58 19.90
N HIS A 154 -10.51 13.24 20.23
CA HIS A 154 -11.66 14.15 20.30
C HIS A 154 -12.17 14.62 18.94
N THR A 155 -11.77 13.97 17.83
CA THR A 155 -12.31 14.22 16.50
C THR A 155 -12.85 12.93 15.92
N GLU A 156 -13.53 13.03 14.78
CA GLU A 156 -14.03 11.86 14.09
C GLU A 156 -13.06 11.34 13.04
N HIS A 157 -11.82 11.86 13.02
CA HIS A 157 -10.84 11.43 12.02
C HIS A 157 -10.18 10.12 12.45
N ILE A 158 -10.56 9.05 11.76
CA ILE A 158 -10.04 7.71 12.00
C ILE A 158 -9.45 7.17 10.71
N GLU A 159 -8.22 6.69 10.78
CA GLU A 159 -7.64 5.87 9.72
C GLU A 159 -7.90 4.41 10.05
N THR A 160 -8.10 3.60 9.03
CA THR A 160 -8.31 2.16 9.23
C THR A 160 -7.31 1.39 8.39
N VAL A 161 -6.62 0.45 9.01
CA VAL A 161 -5.69 -0.44 8.32
C VAL A 161 -6.34 -1.80 8.16
N VAL A 162 -6.34 -2.32 6.94
CA VAL A 162 -6.96 -3.61 6.64
C VAL A 162 -5.92 -4.51 5.97
N ALA A 163 -5.83 -5.75 6.44
CA ALA A 163 -5.01 -6.76 5.79
C ALA A 163 -5.93 -7.71 5.03
N LEU A 164 -5.56 -7.98 3.77
CA LEU A 164 -6.27 -8.95 2.94
C LEU A 164 -5.25 -9.99 2.44
N THR A 165 -5.71 -11.22 2.30
CA THR A 165 -4.89 -12.33 1.80
C THR A 165 -5.59 -12.93 0.60
N ARG A 166 -4.80 -13.32 -0.40
CA ARG A 166 -5.33 -13.98 -1.60
C ARG A 166 -5.91 -15.35 -1.23
N THR A 167 -7.12 -15.61 -1.71
CA THR A 167 -7.85 -16.83 -1.31
C THR A 167 -7.55 -18.03 -2.18
N ASP A 168 -7.14 -17.84 -3.43
CA ASP A 168 -6.90 -18.92 -4.36
C ASP A 168 -5.54 -19.56 -4.17
N GLY A 169 -4.82 -19.02 -3.30
CA GLY A 169 -3.50 -19.47 -3.14
C GLY A 169 -3.44 -20.89 -2.85
N LYS A 170 -3.96 -21.23 -2.85
CA LYS A 170 -3.52 -22.24 -2.75
C LYS A 170 -2.50 -22.53 -2.22
N SER A 171 -2.40 -22.65 -2.04
CA SER A 171 -1.72 -22.60 -1.43
C SER A 171 -0.82 -23.08 -1.36
#